data_962c91bbaef767e50cf56b69fdbb26b3
#
_entry.id   962c91bbaef767e50cf56b69fdbb26b3
#
_cell.length_a   1.000
_cell.length_b   1.000
_cell.length_c   1.000
_cell.angle_alpha   90.00
_cell.angle_beta   90.00
_cell.angle_gamma   90.00
#
_symmetry.space_group_name_H-M   'P 1'
#
loop_
_entity.id
_entity.type
_entity.pdbx_description
1 polymer ?
#
loop_
_entity_poly.entity_id
_entity_poly.type
_entity_poly.pdbx_seq_one_letter_code
_entity_poly.pdbx_strand_id
1 'polypeptide(L)'
;YLELVEKAKERDHRKLGKELELFTFSKKVGQGLPLWLPKGTELRDRLQRFLEDAQKKAGYKKVMSPHIGSKELYVTSGHYDKYGEDSFQPILTPNDSEIFMLRPMNCPHHCEIFNSKPLSYRDLPLRLAEFGTVYRYEQSGELHGLSRVRGFTVDDAHIFCAPEQVDSE
;
A
#
# COMPACT_ATOMS: atom_id res chain seq x y z
N TYR A 1 5.60 -26.83 22.37
CA TYR A 1 5.96 -26.49 21.02
C TYR A 1 5.00 -27.11 19.99
N LEU A 2 4.80 -28.45 20.01
CA LEU A 2 3.91 -29.14 19.06
C LEU A 2 2.47 -28.63 19.11
N GLU A 3 1.94 -28.38 20.30
CA GLU A 3 0.60 -27.80 20.46
C GLU A 3 0.48 -26.40 19.84
N LEU A 4 1.51 -25.57 19.95
CA LEU A 4 1.55 -24.25 19.30
C LEU A 4 1.57 -24.37 17.78
N VAL A 5 2.29 -25.36 17.24
CA VAL A 5 2.33 -25.61 15.79
C VAL A 5 0.95 -26.06 15.26
N GLU A 6 0.27 -26.96 15.98
CA GLU A 6 -1.08 -27.39 15.58
C GLU A 6 -2.08 -26.24 15.63
N LYS A 7 -2.10 -25.43 16.69
CA LYS A 7 -2.93 -24.22 16.78
C LYS A 7 -2.62 -23.19 15.69
N ALA A 8 -1.36 -23.10 15.25
CA ALA A 8 -0.97 -22.24 14.14
C ALA A 8 -1.54 -22.73 12.80
N LYS A 9 -1.55 -24.05 12.55
CA LYS A 9 -2.17 -24.64 11.34
C LYS A 9 -3.68 -24.41 11.29
N GLU A 10 -4.37 -24.48 12.42
CA GLU A 10 -5.81 -24.21 12.50
C GLU A 10 -6.16 -22.76 12.15
N ARG A 11 -5.24 -21.83 12.44
CA ARG A 11 -5.39 -20.39 12.18
C ARG A 11 -4.73 -19.92 10.88
N ASP A 12 -4.26 -20.85 10.04
CA ASP A 12 -3.66 -20.49 8.74
C ASP A 12 -4.70 -19.72 7.89
N HIS A 13 -4.33 -18.50 7.53
CA HIS A 13 -5.21 -17.60 6.76
C HIS A 13 -5.61 -18.18 5.40
N ARG A 14 -4.80 -19.06 4.80
CA ARG A 14 -5.11 -19.74 3.54
C ARG A 14 -6.23 -20.75 3.72
N LYS A 15 -6.22 -21.48 4.87
CA LYS A 15 -7.29 -22.40 5.25
C LYS A 15 -8.58 -21.63 5.55
N LEU A 16 -8.51 -20.69 6.50
CA LEU A 16 -9.67 -19.89 6.91
C LEU A 16 -10.22 -19.04 5.76
N GLY A 17 -9.36 -18.47 4.91
CA GLY A 17 -9.77 -17.68 3.76
C GLY A 17 -10.61 -18.49 2.77
N LYS A 18 -10.26 -19.75 2.55
CA LYS A 18 -11.02 -20.68 1.70
C LYS A 18 -12.33 -21.13 2.38
N GLU A 19 -12.26 -21.59 3.63
CA GLU A 19 -13.42 -22.12 4.38
C GLU A 19 -14.49 -21.06 4.60
N LEU A 20 -14.08 -19.82 4.89
CA LEU A 20 -14.97 -18.69 5.14
C LEU A 20 -15.30 -17.89 3.86
N GLU A 21 -14.78 -18.28 2.72
CA GLU A 21 -14.98 -17.59 1.43
C GLU A 21 -14.56 -16.11 1.49
N LEU A 22 -13.36 -15.81 2.01
CA LEU A 22 -12.89 -14.44 2.18
C LEU A 22 -12.17 -13.92 0.94
N PHE A 23 -11.34 -14.74 0.32
CA PHE A 23 -10.57 -14.39 -0.88
C PHE A 23 -10.22 -15.61 -1.70
N THR A 24 -9.80 -15.38 -2.94
CA THR A 24 -9.33 -16.41 -3.84
C THR A 24 -8.23 -15.88 -4.76
N PHE A 25 -7.55 -16.79 -5.46
CA PHE A 25 -6.58 -16.47 -6.50
C PHE A 25 -7.01 -17.11 -7.82
N SER A 26 -6.75 -16.43 -8.92
CA SER A 26 -7.02 -16.94 -10.26
C SER A 26 -5.77 -16.85 -11.12
N LYS A 27 -5.46 -17.95 -11.83
CA LYS A 27 -4.37 -17.96 -12.83
C LYS A 27 -4.58 -16.94 -13.95
N LYS A 28 -5.85 -16.65 -14.30
CA LYS A 28 -6.21 -15.67 -15.33
C LYS A 28 -5.98 -14.24 -14.90
N VAL A 29 -6.13 -13.95 -13.60
CA VAL A 29 -5.84 -12.61 -13.03
C VAL A 29 -4.34 -12.44 -12.84
N GLY A 30 -3.65 -13.48 -12.41
CA GLY A 30 -2.22 -13.49 -12.16
C GLY A 30 -1.87 -13.97 -10.76
N GLN A 31 -0.65 -14.45 -10.61
CA GLN A 31 -0.14 -14.92 -9.32
C GLN A 31 0.11 -13.72 -8.40
N GLY A 32 -0.19 -13.88 -7.11
CA GLY A 32 0.03 -12.84 -6.11
C GLY A 32 -0.93 -11.65 -6.19
N LEU A 33 -2.04 -11.80 -6.93
CA LEU A 33 -3.11 -10.80 -7.03
C LEU A 33 -4.39 -11.38 -6.44
N PRO A 34 -4.66 -11.13 -5.13
CA PRO A 34 -5.83 -11.70 -4.46
C PRO A 34 -7.13 -11.06 -4.94
N LEU A 35 -8.13 -11.88 -5.16
CA LEU A 35 -9.52 -11.47 -5.38
C LEU A 35 -10.26 -11.57 -4.05
N TRP A 36 -10.71 -10.45 -3.55
CA TRP A 36 -11.50 -10.40 -2.33
C TRP A 36 -12.96 -10.74 -2.66
N LEU A 37 -13.49 -11.76 -1.97
CA LEU A 37 -14.88 -12.16 -2.08
C LEU A 37 -15.78 -11.29 -1.17
N PRO A 38 -17.12 -11.33 -1.33
CA PRO A 38 -17.99 -10.42 -0.59
C PRO A 38 -17.79 -10.40 0.92
N LYS A 39 -17.62 -11.55 1.56
CA LYS A 39 -17.38 -11.63 3.01
C LYS A 39 -16.02 -11.04 3.40
N GLY A 40 -14.99 -11.30 2.59
CA GLY A 40 -13.65 -10.73 2.80
C GLY A 40 -13.62 -9.21 2.58
N THR A 41 -14.35 -8.72 1.60
CA THR A 41 -14.49 -7.28 1.34
C THR A 41 -15.17 -6.60 2.53
N GLU A 42 -16.29 -7.13 3.04
CA GLU A 42 -16.94 -6.59 4.22
C GLU A 42 -16.03 -6.58 5.46
N LEU A 43 -15.24 -7.62 5.67
CA LEU A 43 -14.25 -7.67 6.75
C LEU A 43 -13.21 -6.55 6.60
N ARG A 44 -12.65 -6.39 5.39
CA ARG A 44 -11.70 -5.31 5.09
C ARG A 44 -12.32 -3.93 5.34
N ASP A 45 -13.53 -3.71 4.87
CA ASP A 45 -14.22 -2.42 5.00
C ASP A 45 -14.49 -2.06 6.47
N ARG A 46 -14.81 -3.04 7.32
CA ARG A 46 -14.96 -2.82 8.76
C ARG A 46 -13.66 -2.43 9.42
N LEU A 47 -12.57 -3.13 9.11
CA LEU A 47 -11.23 -2.81 9.62
C LEU A 47 -10.78 -1.43 9.13
N GLN A 48 -10.99 -1.13 7.85
CA GLN A 48 -10.63 0.16 7.27
C GLN A 48 -11.39 1.31 7.94
N ARG A 49 -12.72 1.19 8.10
CA ARG A 49 -13.53 2.21 8.79
C ARG A 49 -13.07 2.45 10.22
N PHE A 50 -12.76 1.39 10.95
CA PHE A 50 -12.21 1.51 12.30
C PHE A 50 -10.91 2.32 12.34
N LEU A 51 -9.97 2.02 11.44
CA LEU A 51 -8.70 2.73 11.34
C LEU A 51 -8.88 4.18 10.85
N GLU A 52 -9.74 4.42 9.86
CA GLU A 52 -10.07 5.78 9.39
C GLU A 52 -10.64 6.66 10.50
N ASP A 53 -11.51 6.10 11.34
CA ASP A 53 -12.06 6.83 12.50
C ASP A 53 -10.97 7.14 13.54
N ALA A 54 -10.05 6.20 13.77
CA ALA A 54 -8.92 6.41 14.68
C ALA A 54 -7.96 7.49 14.14
N GLN A 55 -7.62 7.43 12.87
CA GLN A 55 -6.78 8.43 12.18
C GLN A 55 -7.41 9.83 12.23
N LYS A 56 -8.70 9.92 11.93
CA LYS A 56 -9.43 11.21 12.01
C LYS A 56 -9.38 11.80 13.41
N LYS A 57 -9.56 10.99 14.45
CA LYS A 57 -9.44 11.44 15.85
C LYS A 57 -8.03 11.88 16.19
N ALA A 58 -7.00 11.26 15.60
CA ALA A 58 -5.61 11.65 15.75
C ALA A 58 -5.18 12.83 14.84
N GLY A 59 -6.12 13.46 14.13
CA GLY A 59 -5.88 14.66 13.32
C GLY A 59 -5.29 14.40 11.94
N TYR A 60 -5.30 13.16 11.45
CA TYR A 60 -4.89 12.86 10.08
C TYR A 60 -5.95 13.29 9.07
N LYS A 61 -5.47 13.85 7.96
CA LYS A 61 -6.30 14.21 6.80
C LYS A 61 -6.20 13.11 5.75
N LYS A 62 -7.34 12.54 5.39
CA LYS A 62 -7.41 11.49 4.39
C LYS A 62 -7.11 12.06 3.00
N VAL A 63 -6.23 11.40 2.29
CA VAL A 63 -5.90 11.67 0.89
C VAL A 63 -6.10 10.43 0.05
N MET A 64 -6.07 10.59 -1.27
CA MET A 64 -6.13 9.51 -2.25
C MET A 64 -5.21 9.86 -3.41
N SER A 65 -4.35 8.95 -3.77
CA SER A 65 -3.40 9.12 -4.86
C SER A 65 -3.54 8.02 -5.93
N PRO A 66 -3.15 8.28 -7.18
CA PRO A 66 -3.31 7.32 -8.27
C PRO A 66 -2.41 6.10 -8.09
N HIS A 67 -2.80 4.97 -8.69
CA HIS A 67 -2.06 3.71 -8.66
C HIS A 67 -0.82 3.71 -9.56
N ILE A 68 -0.75 4.65 -10.48
CA ILE A 68 0.39 4.85 -11.39
C ILE A 68 0.93 6.26 -11.24
N GLY A 69 2.20 6.45 -11.53
CA GLY A 69 2.85 7.75 -11.58
C GLY A 69 3.93 7.77 -12.67
N SER A 70 4.43 8.95 -13.02
CA SER A 70 5.54 9.04 -13.96
C SER A 70 6.77 8.31 -13.39
N LYS A 71 7.56 7.67 -14.24
CA LYS A 71 8.82 7.04 -13.83
C LYS A 71 9.74 8.03 -13.12
N GLU A 72 9.77 9.28 -13.60
CA GLU A 72 10.63 10.33 -13.04
C GLU A 72 10.34 10.62 -11.55
N LEU A 73 9.08 10.55 -11.12
CA LEU A 73 8.70 10.69 -9.72
C LEU A 73 9.43 9.66 -8.84
N TYR A 74 9.52 8.42 -9.30
CA TYR A 74 10.17 7.34 -8.54
C TYR A 74 11.69 7.37 -8.66
N VAL A 75 12.25 7.90 -9.75
CA VAL A 75 13.68 8.17 -9.89
C VAL A 75 14.09 9.28 -8.92
N THR A 76 13.40 10.41 -8.95
CA THR A 76 13.67 11.57 -8.07
C THR A 76 13.59 11.20 -6.58
N SER A 77 12.62 10.37 -6.22
CA SER A 77 12.46 9.92 -4.82
C SER A 77 13.36 8.75 -4.42
N GLY A 78 14.20 8.22 -5.33
CA GLY A 78 15.09 7.09 -5.09
C GLY A 78 14.40 5.72 -5.01
N HIS A 79 13.09 5.66 -5.18
CA HIS A 79 12.34 4.41 -5.11
C HIS A 79 12.61 3.51 -6.32
N TYR A 80 12.87 4.09 -7.49
CA TYR A 80 13.17 3.33 -8.69
C TYR A 80 14.42 2.46 -8.51
N ASP A 81 15.50 3.03 -8.00
CA ASP A 81 16.74 2.30 -7.75
C ASP A 81 16.63 1.31 -6.59
N LYS A 82 15.92 1.71 -5.52
CA LYS A 82 15.75 0.90 -4.33
C LYS A 82 14.95 -0.38 -4.57
N TYR A 83 13.87 -0.28 -5.34
CA TYR A 83 12.99 -1.42 -5.62
C TYR A 83 13.36 -2.16 -6.92
N GLY A 84 14.16 -1.60 -7.80
CA GLY A 84 14.79 -2.22 -8.97
C GLY A 84 14.01 -3.40 -9.56
N GLU A 85 14.51 -4.60 -9.33
CA GLU A 85 13.93 -5.85 -9.82
C GLU A 85 12.58 -6.20 -9.17
N ASP A 86 12.28 -5.68 -7.98
CA ASP A 86 11.01 -5.87 -7.28
C ASP A 86 9.91 -4.90 -7.77
N SER A 87 10.19 -4.03 -8.72
CA SER A 87 9.20 -3.20 -9.38
C SER A 87 8.65 -3.86 -10.62
N PHE A 88 7.35 -3.62 -10.89
CA PHE A 88 6.83 -3.90 -12.23
C PHE A 88 7.58 -3.06 -13.26
N GLN A 89 7.85 -3.65 -14.43
CA GLN A 89 8.50 -2.93 -15.52
C GLN A 89 7.71 -1.66 -15.90
N PRO A 90 8.40 -0.59 -16.31
CA PRO A 90 7.74 0.63 -16.75
C PRO A 90 6.72 0.38 -17.85
N ILE A 91 5.60 1.07 -17.76
CA ILE A 91 4.51 1.03 -18.74
C ILE A 91 4.84 2.05 -19.84
N LEU A 92 5.09 1.54 -21.04
CA LEU A 92 5.26 2.37 -22.22
C LEU A 92 3.89 2.80 -22.75
N THR A 93 3.78 4.05 -23.15
CA THR A 93 2.58 4.61 -23.77
C THR A 93 2.79 4.79 -25.28
N PRO A 94 1.74 5.00 -26.08
CA PRO A 94 1.89 5.33 -27.50
C PRO A 94 2.72 6.60 -27.75
N ASN A 95 2.85 7.46 -26.75
CA ASN A 95 3.72 8.62 -26.77
C ASN A 95 5.03 8.27 -26.05
N ASP A 96 6.11 8.08 -26.77
CA ASP A 96 7.42 7.65 -26.25
C ASP A 96 8.02 8.60 -25.19
N SER A 97 7.48 9.82 -25.08
CA SER A 97 7.91 10.80 -24.07
C SER A 97 7.34 10.55 -22.68
N GLU A 98 6.32 9.70 -22.54
CA GLU A 98 5.65 9.43 -21.28
C GLU A 98 5.84 7.97 -20.85
N ILE A 99 6.51 7.79 -19.74
CA ILE A 99 6.76 6.47 -19.14
C ILE A 99 6.14 6.47 -17.74
N PHE A 100 5.23 5.54 -17.49
CA PHE A 100 4.58 5.37 -16.20
C PHE A 100 5.05 4.10 -15.47
N MET A 101 4.80 4.06 -14.18
CA MET A 101 5.05 2.88 -13.34
C MET A 101 3.88 2.64 -12.40
N LEU A 102 3.62 1.37 -12.08
CA LEU A 102 2.82 1.03 -10.92
C LEU A 102 3.58 1.43 -9.65
N ARG A 103 2.91 2.11 -8.74
CA ARG A 103 3.56 2.62 -7.52
C ARG A 103 4.03 1.49 -6.60
N PRO A 104 5.31 1.43 -6.24
CA PRO A 104 5.83 0.49 -5.26
C PRO A 104 5.63 0.97 -3.81
N MET A 105 5.41 2.29 -3.63
CA MET A 105 5.21 3.00 -2.35
C MET A 105 4.33 4.23 -2.55
N ASN A 106 3.68 4.70 -1.48
CA ASN A 106 2.82 5.89 -1.50
C ASN A 106 3.58 7.19 -1.22
N CYS A 107 4.76 7.11 -0.59
CA CYS A 107 5.54 8.28 -0.13
C CYS A 107 5.71 9.38 -1.18
N PRO A 108 6.11 9.09 -2.43
CA PRO A 108 6.32 10.14 -3.43
C PRO A 108 5.06 10.96 -3.73
N HIS A 109 3.91 10.28 -3.79
CA HIS A 109 2.63 10.96 -4.01
C HIS A 109 2.22 11.87 -2.85
N HIS A 110 2.48 11.45 -1.61
CA HIS A 110 2.21 12.30 -0.43
C HIS A 110 3.12 13.54 -0.40
N CYS A 111 4.38 13.41 -0.84
CA CYS A 111 5.27 14.56 -1.02
C CYS A 111 4.73 15.53 -2.08
N GLU A 112 4.22 15.03 -3.19
CA GLU A 112 3.60 15.88 -4.22
C GLU A 112 2.32 16.57 -3.71
N ILE A 113 1.50 15.88 -2.91
CA ILE A 113 0.35 16.50 -2.24
C ILE A 113 0.81 17.62 -1.30
N PHE A 114 1.87 17.39 -0.51
CA PHE A 114 2.46 18.42 0.34
C PHE A 114 2.94 19.62 -0.46
N ASN A 115 3.61 19.40 -1.59
CA ASN A 115 4.14 20.43 -2.47
C ASN A 115 3.09 21.13 -3.35
N SER A 116 1.84 20.64 -3.38
CA SER A 116 0.79 21.13 -4.28
C SER A 116 0.36 22.58 -4.00
N LYS A 117 0.71 23.14 -2.87
CA LYS A 117 0.45 24.53 -2.48
C LYS A 117 1.55 25.07 -1.57
N PRO A 118 1.76 26.38 -1.58
CA PRO A 118 2.69 26.99 -0.61
C PRO A 118 2.16 26.79 0.82
N LEU A 119 3.00 26.24 1.69
CA LEU A 119 2.74 26.04 3.10
C LEU A 119 3.73 26.88 3.92
N SER A 120 3.27 27.36 5.06
CA SER A 120 4.12 28.02 6.05
C SER A 120 4.42 27.09 7.23
N TYR A 121 5.41 27.41 8.04
CA TYR A 121 5.71 26.69 9.27
C TYR A 121 4.49 26.58 10.23
N ARG A 122 3.53 27.49 10.10
CA ARG A 122 2.29 27.49 10.92
C ARG A 122 1.28 26.41 10.48
N ASP A 123 1.46 25.87 9.27
CA ASP A 123 0.61 24.80 8.75
C ASP A 123 1.10 23.43 9.20
N LEU A 124 2.26 23.38 9.87
CA LEU A 124 2.86 22.15 10.41
C LEU A 124 2.48 21.92 11.88
N PRO A 125 2.36 20.70 12.33
CA PRO A 125 2.52 19.45 11.55
C PRO A 125 1.33 19.18 10.62
N LEU A 126 1.60 18.68 9.44
CA LEU A 126 0.57 18.19 8.51
C LEU A 126 0.62 16.65 8.49
N ARG A 127 -0.47 16.03 8.90
CA ARG A 127 -0.62 14.56 8.92
C ARG A 127 -1.53 14.12 7.79
N LEU A 128 -0.99 13.34 6.85
CA LEU A 128 -1.74 12.77 5.72
C LEU A 128 -1.82 11.26 5.89
N ALA A 129 -2.98 10.67 5.58
CA ALA A 129 -3.18 9.21 5.63
C ALA A 129 -3.94 8.72 4.41
N GLU A 130 -3.59 7.53 3.94
CA GLU A 130 -4.21 6.87 2.79
C GLU A 130 -4.26 5.35 3.00
N PHE A 131 -5.38 4.73 2.65
CA PHE A 131 -5.39 3.31 2.35
C PHE A 131 -4.91 3.11 0.91
N GLY A 132 -3.60 3.11 0.75
CA GLY A 132 -2.94 3.12 -0.54
C GLY A 132 -2.58 1.73 -1.03
N THR A 133 -3.03 1.37 -2.24
CA THR A 133 -2.62 0.10 -2.86
C THR A 133 -1.28 0.27 -3.55
N VAL A 134 -0.33 -0.58 -3.21
CA VAL A 134 1.01 -0.62 -3.80
C VAL A 134 1.23 -1.93 -4.54
N TYR A 135 2.18 -1.93 -5.48
CA TYR A 135 2.44 -3.05 -6.37
C TYR A 135 3.93 -3.37 -6.41
N ARG A 136 4.26 -4.63 -6.20
CA ARG A 136 5.64 -5.11 -6.25
C ARG A 136 5.71 -6.38 -7.07
N TYR A 137 6.69 -6.49 -7.95
CA TYR A 137 6.92 -7.68 -8.75
C TYR A 137 7.72 -8.68 -7.91
N GLU A 138 7.04 -9.31 -6.95
CA GLU A 138 7.64 -10.36 -6.16
C GLU A 138 7.91 -11.59 -7.03
N GLN A 139 9.05 -12.27 -6.81
CA GLN A 139 9.36 -13.50 -7.54
C GLN A 139 8.31 -14.58 -7.23
N SER A 140 7.94 -15.37 -8.26
CA SER A 140 6.85 -16.34 -8.13
C SER A 140 7.07 -17.38 -7.02
N GLY A 141 8.32 -17.76 -6.75
CA GLY A 141 8.67 -18.70 -5.68
C GLY A 141 8.55 -18.13 -4.25
N GLU A 142 8.42 -16.81 -4.11
CA GLU A 142 8.31 -16.12 -2.82
C GLU A 142 6.85 -15.83 -2.43
N LEU A 143 5.92 -15.95 -3.37
CA LEU A 143 4.50 -15.68 -3.13
C LEU A 143 3.91 -16.67 -2.13
N HIS A 144 3.23 -16.16 -1.10
CA HIS A 144 2.68 -16.97 -0.03
C HIS A 144 1.37 -16.41 0.52
N GLY A 145 0.25 -17.00 0.11
CA GLY A 145 -1.09 -16.59 0.57
C GLY A 145 -1.30 -15.09 0.45
N LEU A 146 -1.72 -14.44 1.53
CA LEU A 146 -1.81 -12.98 1.65
C LEU A 146 -0.56 -12.36 2.28
N SER A 147 0.40 -13.16 2.76
CA SER A 147 1.59 -12.67 3.44
C SER A 147 2.61 -12.07 2.47
N ARG A 148 2.68 -12.59 1.25
CA ARG A 148 3.51 -12.05 0.18
C ARG A 148 2.78 -12.08 -1.14
N VAL A 149 2.38 -10.91 -1.61
CA VAL A 149 1.52 -10.69 -2.79
C VAL A 149 2.08 -9.57 -3.66
N ARG A 150 1.62 -9.49 -4.90
CA ARG A 150 2.06 -8.47 -5.87
C ARG A 150 1.25 -7.19 -5.85
N GLY A 151 0.08 -7.20 -5.23
CA GLY A 151 -0.77 -6.03 -5.04
C GLY A 151 -1.44 -6.08 -3.67
N PHE A 152 -1.25 -5.06 -2.85
CA PHE A 152 -1.82 -5.00 -1.52
C PHE A 152 -2.08 -3.56 -1.09
N THR A 153 -3.07 -3.38 -0.23
CA THR A 153 -3.42 -2.08 0.33
C THR A 153 -2.82 -1.96 1.72
N VAL A 154 -2.11 -0.87 1.95
CA VAL A 154 -1.54 -0.54 3.26
C VAL A 154 -2.26 0.66 3.86
N ASP A 155 -2.40 0.63 5.17
CA ASP A 155 -2.71 1.80 5.98
C ASP A 155 -1.43 2.62 6.12
N ASP A 156 -1.28 3.64 5.30
CA ASP A 156 -0.04 4.42 5.16
C ASP A 156 -0.27 5.86 5.55
N ALA A 157 0.67 6.44 6.29
CA ALA A 157 0.59 7.81 6.76
C ALA A 157 1.95 8.50 6.71
N HIS A 158 1.92 9.80 6.43
CA HIS A 158 3.11 10.66 6.43
C HIS A 158 2.83 11.91 7.25
N ILE A 159 3.77 12.22 8.14
CA ILE A 159 3.74 13.43 8.96
C ILE A 159 4.82 14.37 8.43
N PHE A 160 4.40 15.54 8.00
CA PHE A 160 5.30 16.63 7.62
C PHE A 160 5.38 17.60 8.79
N CYS A 161 6.53 17.69 9.44
CA CYS A 161 6.74 18.48 10.64
C CYS A 161 8.08 19.22 10.60
N ALA A 162 8.20 20.25 11.42
CA ALA A 162 9.46 20.93 11.65
C ALA A 162 10.37 20.05 12.55
N PRO A 163 11.71 20.21 12.51
CA PRO A 163 12.63 19.42 13.33
C PRO A 163 12.28 19.43 14.83
N GLU A 164 11.82 20.55 15.36
CA GLU A 164 11.44 20.74 16.77
C GLU A 164 10.17 19.97 17.15
N GLN A 165 9.40 19.52 16.17
CA GLN A 165 8.13 18.81 16.38
C GLN A 165 8.30 17.29 16.35
N VAL A 166 9.46 16.77 15.91
CA VAL A 166 9.69 15.33 15.70
C VAL A 166 9.42 14.50 16.96
N ASP A 167 9.87 14.99 18.13
CA ASP A 167 9.71 14.26 19.38
C ASP A 167 8.25 14.24 19.89
N SER A 168 7.42 15.16 19.42
CA SER A 168 6.00 15.25 19.81
C SER A 168 5.06 14.55 18.84
N GLU A 169 5.52 14.23 17.61
CA GLU A 169 4.75 13.57 16.55
C GLU A 169 5.03 12.07 16.49
#